data_961df61401efc6ed9def967b87551a26
#
_entry.id   961df61401efc6ed9def967b87551a26
#
_cell.length_a   1.000
_cell.length_b   1.000
_cell.length_c   1.000
_cell.angle_alpha   90.00
_cell.angle_beta   90.00
_cell.angle_gamma   90.00
#
_symmetry.space_group_name_H-M   'P 1'
#
loop_
_entity.id
_entity.type
_entity.pdbx_description
1 polymer ?
#
loop_
_entity_poly.entity_id
_entity_poly.type
_entity_poly.pdbx_seq_one_letter_code
_entity_poly.pdbx_strand_id
1 'polypeptide(L)'
;PVSRVFSFYNTSLTTKHAVRHSIAKRGLADMLINCWEVRNLYCQYFSGFVRDTVNEEIFQIANENLKNFYFVGDFANFENDLHKLSEKLNINKDKIPHIAMYSRQNYKSLDEDSLNLIKNYNQFDLRLYDEFIKNKQFN
;
A
#
# COMPACT_ATOMS: atom_id res chain seq x y z
N PRO A 1 -2.07 -2.99 -3.08
CA PRO A 1 -0.90 -3.56 -2.38
C PRO A 1 0.25 -3.93 -3.33
N VAL A 2 0.01 -4.70 -4.41
CA VAL A 2 1.05 -5.21 -5.33
C VAL A 2 1.91 -4.10 -5.92
N SER A 3 1.30 -3.06 -6.49
CA SER A 3 2.01 -1.94 -7.12
C SER A 3 2.93 -1.21 -6.13
N ARG A 4 2.52 -1.10 -4.86
CA ARG A 4 3.33 -0.51 -3.79
C ARG A 4 4.59 -1.32 -3.53
N VAL A 5 4.46 -2.64 -3.39
CA VAL A 5 5.60 -3.55 -3.14
C VAL A 5 6.60 -3.48 -4.30
N PHE A 6 6.10 -3.54 -5.53
CA PHE A 6 6.94 -3.46 -6.72
C PHE A 6 7.66 -2.10 -6.84
N SER A 7 6.95 -1.01 -6.57
CA SER A 7 7.54 0.32 -6.55
C SER A 7 8.62 0.45 -5.47
N PHE A 8 8.37 -0.08 -4.27
CA PHE A 8 9.35 -0.07 -3.18
C PHE A 8 10.59 -0.90 -3.54
N TYR A 9 10.42 -2.07 -4.14
CA TYR A 9 11.52 -2.91 -4.60
C TYR A 9 12.39 -2.16 -5.62
N ASN A 10 11.80 -1.60 -6.66
CA ASN A 10 12.53 -0.86 -7.70
C ASN A 10 13.24 0.39 -7.13
N THR A 11 12.57 1.13 -6.24
CA THR A 11 13.21 2.26 -5.57
C THR A 11 14.38 1.81 -4.69
N SER A 12 14.28 0.65 -4.08
CA SER A 12 15.35 0.08 -3.25
C SER A 12 16.58 -0.34 -4.05
N LEU A 13 16.41 -0.70 -5.32
CA LEU A 13 17.52 -0.98 -6.23
C LEU A 13 18.38 0.27 -6.57
N THR A 14 17.81 1.46 -6.43
CA THR A 14 18.45 2.74 -6.78
C THR A 14 18.72 3.64 -5.57
N THR A 15 18.22 3.26 -4.40
CA THR A 15 18.35 4.07 -3.17
C THR A 15 19.79 4.10 -2.64
N LYS A 16 20.14 5.20 -1.96
CA LYS A 16 21.39 5.32 -1.18
C LYS A 16 21.33 4.60 0.19
N HIS A 17 20.17 4.07 0.57
CA HIS A 17 20.02 3.34 1.83
C HIS A 17 20.68 1.96 1.71
N ALA A 18 21.88 1.83 2.27
CA ALA A 18 22.77 0.68 2.05
C ALA A 18 22.12 -0.68 2.35
N VAL A 19 21.37 -0.80 3.44
CA VAL A 19 20.70 -2.06 3.83
C VAL A 19 19.61 -2.45 2.84
N ARG A 20 18.69 -1.53 2.51
CA ARG A 20 17.62 -1.79 1.54
C ARG A 20 18.17 -2.13 0.17
N HIS A 21 19.18 -1.40 -0.28
CA HIS A 21 19.84 -1.66 -1.55
C HIS A 21 20.49 -3.04 -1.60
N SER A 22 21.22 -3.42 -0.54
CA SER A 22 21.84 -4.75 -0.42
C SER A 22 20.81 -5.88 -0.47
N ILE A 23 19.68 -5.73 0.24
CA ILE A 23 18.60 -6.71 0.23
C ILE A 23 17.97 -6.79 -1.18
N ALA A 24 17.63 -5.65 -1.78
CA ALA A 24 17.00 -5.60 -3.10
C ALA A 24 17.87 -6.22 -4.20
N LYS A 25 19.18 -6.06 -4.13
CA LYS A 25 20.13 -6.69 -5.06
C LYS A 25 20.13 -8.22 -5.03
N ARG A 26 19.72 -8.82 -3.91
CA ARG A 26 19.58 -10.28 -3.82
C ARG A 26 18.28 -10.81 -4.42
N GLY A 27 17.38 -9.92 -4.79
CA GLY A 27 16.14 -10.21 -5.49
C GLY A 27 14.88 -9.93 -4.69
N LEU A 28 13.74 -10.02 -5.36
CA LEU A 28 12.42 -9.72 -4.78
C LEU A 28 12.06 -10.67 -3.63
N ALA A 29 12.37 -11.96 -3.77
CA ALA A 29 12.09 -12.95 -2.73
C ALA A 29 12.83 -12.62 -1.42
N ASP A 30 14.12 -12.27 -1.51
CA ASP A 30 14.91 -11.88 -0.35
C ASP A 30 14.38 -10.61 0.31
N MET A 31 13.91 -9.67 -0.49
CA MET A 31 13.26 -8.46 0.03
C MET A 31 11.96 -8.76 0.77
N LEU A 32 11.12 -9.64 0.24
CA LEU A 32 9.87 -10.04 0.89
C LEU A 32 10.12 -10.80 2.21
N ILE A 33 11.23 -11.51 2.32
CA ILE A 33 11.60 -12.23 3.55
C ILE A 33 12.20 -11.28 4.60
N ASN A 34 13.08 -10.36 4.18
CA ASN A 34 13.95 -9.63 5.09
C ASN A 34 13.55 -8.16 5.31
N CYS A 35 12.52 -7.66 4.59
CA CYS A 35 12.05 -6.29 4.72
C CYS A 35 10.58 -6.27 5.14
N TRP A 36 10.31 -5.89 6.39
CA TRP A 36 8.96 -5.85 6.93
C TRP A 36 8.05 -4.84 6.20
N GLU A 37 8.63 -3.77 5.67
CA GLU A 37 7.89 -2.70 4.95
C GLU A 37 7.21 -3.18 3.66
N VAL A 38 7.52 -4.37 3.17
CA VAL A 38 6.90 -4.93 1.97
C VAL A 38 5.87 -6.02 2.26
N ARG A 39 5.58 -6.27 3.55
CA ARG A 39 4.64 -7.34 3.97
C ARG A 39 3.47 -6.76 4.76
N ASN A 40 2.26 -6.85 4.22
CA ASN A 40 1.02 -6.44 4.88
C ASN A 40 1.13 -5.09 5.61
N LEU A 41 1.75 -4.09 4.96
CA LEU A 41 2.08 -2.80 5.58
C LEU A 41 0.83 -2.01 5.98
N TYR A 42 -0.24 -2.09 5.20
CA TYR A 42 -1.49 -1.40 5.52
C TYR A 42 -2.13 -1.97 6.78
N CYS A 43 -2.19 -3.30 6.90
CA CYS A 43 -2.66 -3.94 8.13
C CYS A 43 -1.83 -3.54 9.33
N GLN A 44 -0.50 -3.49 9.20
CA GLN A 44 0.38 -3.04 10.29
C GLN A 44 0.07 -1.60 10.72
N TYR A 45 -0.07 -0.68 9.77
CA TYR A 45 -0.31 0.73 10.09
C TYR A 45 -1.72 0.97 10.63
N PHE A 46 -2.74 0.36 10.03
CA PHE A 46 -4.10 0.55 10.50
C PHE A 46 -4.38 -0.15 11.83
N SER A 47 -3.69 -1.24 12.14
CA SER A 47 -3.80 -1.91 13.45
C SER A 47 -2.96 -1.24 14.55
N GLY A 48 -1.91 -0.49 14.18
CA GLY A 48 -0.90 0.03 15.11
C GLY A 48 0.21 -0.96 15.47
N PHE A 49 0.14 -2.21 15.01
CA PHE A 49 1.15 -3.26 15.25
C PHE A 49 2.24 -3.24 14.16
N VAL A 50 3.05 -2.19 14.17
CA VAL A 50 4.11 -1.98 13.17
C VAL A 50 5.28 -2.93 13.43
N ARG A 51 5.78 -3.57 12.37
CA ARG A 51 6.84 -4.59 12.34
C ARG A 51 6.43 -5.98 12.84
N ASP A 52 5.20 -6.17 13.25
CA ASP A 52 4.69 -7.48 13.64
C ASP A 52 4.32 -8.34 12.43
N THR A 53 4.30 -9.65 12.65
CA THR A 53 3.75 -10.58 11.66
C THR A 53 2.23 -10.50 11.71
N VAL A 54 1.62 -10.02 10.64
CA VAL A 54 0.16 -9.88 10.55
C VAL A 54 -0.49 -11.25 10.56
N ASN A 55 -1.41 -11.43 11.50
CA ASN A 55 -2.30 -12.56 11.64
C ASN A 55 -3.77 -12.12 11.53
N GLU A 56 -4.71 -13.03 11.74
CA GLU A 56 -6.14 -12.70 11.64
C GLU A 56 -6.58 -11.67 12.68
N GLU A 57 -6.07 -11.72 13.90
CA GLU A 57 -6.39 -10.76 14.95
C GLU A 57 -5.96 -9.33 14.57
N ILE A 58 -4.70 -9.19 14.13
CA ILE A 58 -4.15 -7.90 13.66
C ILE A 58 -4.93 -7.39 12.44
N PHE A 59 -5.34 -8.28 11.54
CA PHE A 59 -6.17 -7.93 10.39
C PHE A 59 -7.53 -7.39 10.84
N GLN A 60 -8.21 -8.03 11.78
CA GLN A 60 -9.52 -7.56 12.28
C GLN A 60 -9.40 -6.19 12.93
N ILE A 61 -8.36 -5.97 13.75
CA ILE A 61 -8.10 -4.64 14.35
C ILE A 61 -7.88 -3.59 13.24
N ALA A 62 -7.09 -3.90 12.22
CA ALA A 62 -6.85 -3.00 11.10
C ALA A 62 -8.15 -2.65 10.35
N ASN A 63 -8.99 -3.66 10.10
CA ASN A 63 -10.26 -3.49 9.39
C ASN A 63 -11.26 -2.65 10.21
N GLU A 64 -11.37 -2.87 11.51
CA GLU A 64 -12.21 -2.06 12.38
C GLU A 64 -11.71 -0.60 12.46
N ASN A 65 -10.40 -0.41 12.65
CA ASN A 65 -9.82 0.92 12.69
C ASN A 65 -10.02 1.68 11.37
N LEU A 66 -9.91 0.99 10.22
CA LEU A 66 -10.12 1.60 8.91
C LEU A 66 -11.51 2.20 8.75
N LYS A 67 -12.55 1.59 9.33
CA LYS A 67 -13.93 2.09 9.32
C LYS A 67 -14.10 3.42 10.09
N ASN A 68 -13.22 3.68 11.06
CA ASN A 68 -13.26 4.88 11.90
C ASN A 68 -12.55 6.10 11.26
N PHE A 69 -11.89 5.93 10.13
CA PHE A 69 -11.28 7.06 9.44
C PHE A 69 -12.36 7.95 8.80
N TYR A 70 -12.24 9.24 9.00
CA TYR A 70 -13.13 10.23 8.39
C TYR A 70 -13.13 10.15 6.85
N PHE A 71 -11.99 9.83 6.28
CA PHE A 71 -11.82 9.65 4.84
C PHE A 71 -10.65 8.72 4.55
N VAL A 72 -10.85 7.79 3.63
CA VAL A 72 -9.79 6.94 3.08
C VAL A 72 -9.85 7.03 1.55
N GLY A 73 -8.79 7.51 0.95
CA GLY A 73 -8.66 7.61 -0.50
C GLY A 73 -8.05 6.35 -1.12
N ASP A 74 -8.50 6.05 -2.34
CA ASP A 74 -7.85 5.04 -3.18
C ASP A 74 -6.91 5.73 -4.17
N PHE A 75 -5.63 5.39 -4.12
CA PHE A 75 -4.63 5.95 -5.02
C PHE A 75 -4.91 5.64 -6.50
N ALA A 76 -5.65 4.56 -6.79
CA ALA A 76 -6.09 4.25 -8.15
C ALA A 76 -7.08 5.29 -8.68
N ASN A 77 -7.85 5.92 -7.79
CA ASN A 77 -8.86 6.94 -8.09
C ASN A 77 -8.49 8.31 -7.49
N PHE A 78 -7.19 8.60 -7.38
CA PHE A 78 -6.64 9.73 -6.63
C PHE A 78 -7.36 11.06 -6.91
N GLU A 79 -7.53 11.45 -8.18
CA GLU A 79 -8.17 12.73 -8.55
C GLU A 79 -9.62 12.82 -8.06
N ASN A 80 -10.39 11.74 -8.22
CA ASN A 80 -11.77 11.68 -7.77
C ASN A 80 -11.87 11.72 -6.25
N ASP A 81 -10.98 11.00 -5.57
CA ASP A 81 -10.97 10.94 -4.12
C ASP A 81 -10.47 12.23 -3.50
N LEU A 82 -9.51 12.90 -4.16
CA LEU A 82 -9.07 14.24 -3.76
C LEU A 82 -10.20 15.28 -3.88
N HIS A 83 -11.01 15.19 -4.95
CA HIS A 83 -12.18 16.05 -5.13
C HIS A 83 -13.18 15.82 -3.97
N LYS A 84 -13.55 14.57 -3.69
CA LYS A 84 -14.44 14.23 -2.59
C LYS A 84 -13.92 14.71 -1.23
N LEU A 85 -12.62 14.56 -0.98
CA LEU A 85 -11.99 15.04 0.25
C LEU A 85 -12.06 16.57 0.33
N SER A 86 -11.78 17.28 -0.77
CA SER A 86 -11.83 18.74 -0.80
C SER A 86 -13.23 19.27 -0.53
N GLU A 87 -14.26 18.63 -1.07
CA GLU A 87 -15.66 18.94 -0.79
C GLU A 87 -16.01 18.70 0.70
N LYS A 88 -15.66 17.51 1.24
CA LYS A 88 -15.89 17.18 2.65
C LYS A 88 -15.22 18.16 3.62
N LEU A 89 -14.07 18.70 3.28
CA LEU A 89 -13.29 19.64 4.09
C LEU A 89 -13.60 21.12 3.76
N ASN A 90 -14.46 21.37 2.75
CA ASN A 90 -14.74 22.71 2.24
C ASN A 90 -13.44 23.49 1.84
N ILE A 91 -12.52 22.78 1.21
CA ILE A 91 -11.24 23.33 0.74
C ILE A 91 -11.29 23.49 -0.77
N ASN A 92 -10.86 24.66 -1.29
CA ASN A 92 -10.71 24.81 -2.74
C ASN A 92 -9.61 23.86 -3.25
N LYS A 93 -9.97 22.92 -4.12
CA LYS A 93 -9.04 21.90 -4.67
C LYS A 93 -7.86 22.53 -5.44
N ASP A 94 -8.06 23.71 -6.04
CA ASP A 94 -7.00 24.42 -6.80
C ASP A 94 -5.87 24.92 -5.89
N LYS A 95 -6.11 24.96 -4.57
CA LYS A 95 -5.10 25.29 -3.56
C LYS A 95 -4.35 24.06 -3.04
N ILE A 96 -4.75 22.87 -3.44
CA ILE A 96 -4.05 21.63 -3.04
C ILE A 96 -2.83 21.50 -3.97
N PRO A 97 -1.60 21.47 -3.43
CA PRO A 97 -0.42 21.34 -4.28
C PRO A 97 -0.49 20.05 -5.09
N HIS A 98 -0.38 20.13 -6.41
CA HIS A 98 -0.11 18.95 -7.22
C HIS A 98 1.29 18.45 -6.89
N ILE A 99 1.36 17.52 -5.96
CA ILE A 99 2.58 16.74 -5.73
C ILE A 99 2.76 15.88 -6.97
N ALA A 100 3.89 16.06 -7.64
CA ALA A 100 4.22 15.28 -8.84
C ALA A 100 3.93 13.79 -8.57
N MET A 101 2.93 13.25 -9.23
CA MET A 101 2.63 11.83 -9.15
C MET A 101 3.82 11.10 -9.76
N TYR A 102 4.57 10.40 -8.93
CA TYR A 102 5.58 9.47 -9.40
C TYR A 102 4.93 8.57 -10.45
N SER A 103 5.58 8.45 -11.61
CA SER A 103 5.07 7.63 -12.71
C SER A 103 4.67 6.26 -12.16
N ARG A 104 3.41 5.86 -12.38
CA ARG A 104 2.92 4.53 -11.98
C ARG A 104 3.83 3.49 -12.61
N GLN A 105 4.70 2.88 -11.83
CA GLN A 105 5.51 1.79 -12.33
C GLN A 105 4.56 0.66 -12.75
N ASN A 106 4.73 0.21 -13.97
CA ASN A 106 3.84 -0.78 -14.55
C ASN A 106 4.16 -2.17 -13.99
N TYR A 107 3.54 -2.55 -12.86
CA TYR A 107 3.67 -3.89 -12.28
C TYR A 107 3.16 -5.02 -13.21
N LYS A 108 2.48 -4.68 -14.32
CA LYS A 108 2.07 -5.66 -15.34
C LYS A 108 3.25 -6.31 -16.07
N SER A 109 4.47 -5.79 -15.90
CA SER A 109 5.69 -6.41 -16.41
C SER A 109 6.28 -7.48 -15.48
N LEU A 110 5.69 -7.71 -14.29
CA LEU A 110 6.09 -8.79 -13.41
C LEU A 110 5.71 -10.15 -14.02
N ASP A 111 6.62 -11.10 -13.91
CA ASP A 111 6.31 -12.50 -14.17
C ASP A 111 5.30 -13.03 -13.13
N GLU A 112 4.63 -14.13 -13.48
CA GLU A 112 3.57 -14.70 -12.68
C GLU A 112 4.07 -15.18 -11.31
N ASP A 113 5.26 -15.74 -11.24
CA ASP A 113 5.84 -16.24 -9.99
C ASP A 113 6.11 -15.08 -9.02
N SER A 114 6.71 -14.00 -9.51
CA SER A 114 6.94 -12.78 -8.74
C SER A 114 5.63 -12.16 -8.25
N LEU A 115 4.61 -12.13 -9.12
CA LEU A 115 3.28 -11.63 -8.76
C LEU A 115 2.64 -12.46 -7.65
N ASN A 116 2.68 -13.79 -7.78
CA ASN A 116 2.13 -14.72 -6.79
C ASN A 116 2.89 -14.63 -5.45
N LEU A 117 4.20 -14.48 -5.51
CA LEU A 117 5.02 -14.29 -4.33
C LEU A 117 4.63 -13.01 -3.57
N ILE A 118 4.47 -11.88 -4.26
CA ILE A 118 4.01 -10.62 -3.65
C ILE A 118 2.63 -10.80 -3.01
N LYS A 119 1.69 -11.46 -3.71
CA LYS A 119 0.33 -11.70 -3.20
C LYS A 119 0.35 -12.53 -1.93
N ASN A 120 1.15 -13.59 -1.87
CA ASN A 120 1.25 -14.47 -0.71
C ASN A 120 1.76 -13.72 0.54
N TYR A 121 2.76 -12.87 0.38
CA TYR A 121 3.30 -12.07 1.48
C TYR A 121 2.41 -10.86 1.87
N ASN A 122 1.40 -10.54 1.07
CA ASN A 122 0.50 -9.41 1.29
C ASN A 122 -0.99 -9.81 1.27
N GLN A 123 -1.30 -11.06 1.63
CA GLN A 123 -2.67 -11.58 1.59
C GLN A 123 -3.65 -10.78 2.46
N PHE A 124 -3.21 -10.30 3.63
CA PHE A 124 -4.06 -9.50 4.52
C PHE A 124 -4.26 -8.09 3.98
N ASP A 125 -3.23 -7.45 3.41
CA ASP A 125 -3.38 -6.17 2.75
C ASP A 125 -4.31 -6.25 1.52
N LEU A 126 -4.29 -7.37 0.79
CA LEU A 126 -5.20 -7.60 -0.33
C LEU A 126 -6.65 -7.73 0.16
N ARG A 127 -6.88 -8.52 1.21
CA ARG A 127 -8.21 -8.65 1.84
C ARG A 127 -8.71 -7.30 2.35
N LEU A 128 -7.87 -6.56 3.07
CA LEU A 128 -8.21 -5.24 3.61
C LEU A 128 -8.60 -4.26 2.49
N TYR A 129 -7.87 -4.27 1.39
CA TYR A 129 -8.16 -3.45 0.22
C TYR A 129 -9.49 -3.85 -0.45
N ASP A 130 -9.72 -5.16 -0.63
CA ASP A 130 -10.97 -5.66 -1.22
C ASP A 130 -12.19 -5.33 -0.36
N GLU A 131 -12.09 -5.47 0.96
CA GLU A 131 -13.15 -5.09 1.88
C GLU A 131 -13.39 -3.57 1.88
N PHE A 132 -12.32 -2.76 1.83
CA PHE A 132 -12.43 -1.31 1.71
C PHE A 132 -13.14 -0.90 0.41
N ILE A 133 -12.77 -1.47 -0.74
CA ILE A 133 -13.40 -1.14 -2.03
C ILE A 133 -14.87 -1.55 -2.04
N LYS A 134 -15.23 -2.72 -1.49
CA LYS A 134 -16.63 -3.15 -1.37
C LYS A 134 -17.45 -2.18 -0.53
N ASN A 135 -16.91 -1.77 0.64
CA ASN A 135 -17.61 -0.84 1.53
C ASN A 135 -17.71 0.57 0.95
N LYS A 136 -16.74 1.00 0.14
CA LYS A 136 -16.75 2.32 -0.53
C LYS A 136 -17.86 2.47 -1.58
N GLN A 137 -18.35 1.36 -2.12
CA GLN A 137 -19.47 1.37 -3.09
C GLN A 137 -20.83 1.62 -2.42
N PHE A 138 -20.91 1.55 -1.08
CA PHE A 138 -22.15 1.73 -0.32
C PHE A 138 -22.23 3.08 0.45
N ASN A 139 -21.22 3.94 0.35
CA ASN A 139 -21.15 5.28 0.93
C ASN A 139 -20.97 6.35 -0.16
#